data_fdca5d4092ba7b170c22d91ab48276c8
#
_entry.id   fdca5d4092ba7b170c22d91ab48276c8
#
_cell.length_a   1.000
_cell.length_b   1.000
_cell.length_c   1.000
_cell.angle_alpha   90.00
_cell.angle_beta   90.00
_cell.angle_gamma   90.00
#
_symmetry.space_group_name_H-M   'P 1'
#
loop_
_entity.id
_entity.type
_entity.pdbx_description
1 polymer ?
#
loop_
_entity_poly.entity_id
_entity_poly.type
_entity_poly.pdbx_seq_one_letter_code
_entity_poly.pdbx_strand_id
1 'polypeptide(L)'
;MTIELSKEVRQQAISSIERYFQENFDEKIGNIAAGALLGFFVDEIGPVIYNMAVAEVQERIQTRVMEIDLEVNEDPFQYWRRYDQMKKL
;
A
#
# COMPACT_ATOMS: atom_id res chain seq x y z
N MET A 1 4.20 -10.68 11.22
CA MET A 1 3.85 -9.37 11.81
C MET A 1 2.39 -9.37 12.20
N THR A 2 2.08 -8.92 13.41
CA THR A 2 0.70 -8.83 13.87
C THR A 2 0.17 -7.42 13.61
N ILE A 3 -1.02 -7.34 13.03
CA ILE A 3 -1.69 -6.05 12.84
C ILE A 3 -2.36 -5.69 14.16
N GLU A 4 -1.94 -4.57 14.74
CA GLU A 4 -2.52 -4.08 15.98
C GLU A 4 -3.09 -2.68 15.77
N LEU A 5 -4.37 -2.52 16.12
CA LEU A 5 -5.03 -1.22 16.08
C LEU A 5 -4.84 -0.52 17.41
N SER A 6 -4.59 0.78 17.37
CA SER A 6 -4.59 1.58 18.59
C SER A 6 -5.98 1.55 19.22
N LYS A 7 -6.04 1.89 20.51
CA LYS A 7 -7.31 1.91 21.24
C LYS A 7 -8.31 2.87 20.57
N GLU A 8 -7.85 4.03 20.14
CA GLU A 8 -8.67 5.05 19.49
C GLU A 8 -9.20 4.58 18.15
N VAL A 9 -8.33 4.01 17.32
CA VAL A 9 -8.72 3.47 16.02
C VAL A 9 -9.68 2.30 16.19
N ARG A 10 -9.41 1.43 17.17
CA ARG A 10 -10.29 0.30 17.46
C ARG A 10 -11.70 0.76 17.82
N GLN A 11 -11.82 1.79 18.66
CA GLN A 11 -13.12 2.34 19.04
C GLN A 11 -13.84 2.96 17.85
N GLN A 12 -13.13 3.68 17.00
CA GLN A 12 -13.70 4.25 15.78
C GLN A 12 -14.19 3.15 14.83
N ALA A 13 -13.42 2.10 14.68
CA ALA A 13 -13.80 0.96 13.84
C ALA A 13 -15.04 0.25 14.38
N ILE A 14 -15.11 0.04 15.69
CA ILE A 14 -16.26 -0.58 16.34
C ILE A 14 -17.53 0.28 16.13
N SER A 15 -17.42 1.58 16.33
CA SER A 15 -18.56 2.50 16.08
C SER A 15 -18.98 2.49 14.64
N SER A 16 -18.04 2.40 13.71
CA SER A 16 -18.33 2.33 12.27
C SER A 16 -19.07 1.02 11.92
N ILE A 17 -18.63 -0.09 12.51
CA ILE A 17 -19.27 -1.39 12.29
C ILE A 17 -20.73 -1.36 12.84
N GLU A 18 -20.91 -0.79 14.04
CA GLU A 18 -22.23 -0.65 14.63
C GLU A 18 -23.14 0.16 13.72
N ARG A 19 -22.66 1.27 13.17
CA ARG A 19 -23.41 2.09 12.23
C ARG A 19 -23.76 1.32 10.95
N TYR A 20 -22.81 0.54 10.43
CA TYR A 20 -23.07 -0.28 9.23
C TYR A 20 -24.22 -1.25 9.47
N PHE A 21 -24.23 -1.92 10.60
CA PHE A 21 -25.31 -2.84 10.96
C PHE A 21 -26.64 -2.11 11.15
N GLN A 22 -26.60 -0.93 11.77
CA GLN A 22 -27.78 -0.11 11.97
C GLN A 22 -28.42 0.33 10.65
N GLU A 23 -27.60 0.68 9.66
CA GLU A 23 -28.06 1.15 8.36
C GLU A 23 -28.50 0.02 7.42
N ASN A 24 -27.97 -1.19 7.60
CA ASN A 24 -28.15 -2.28 6.63
C ASN A 24 -28.91 -3.49 7.19
N PHE A 25 -29.11 -3.58 8.49
CA PHE A 25 -29.78 -4.70 9.15
C PHE A 25 -30.78 -4.19 10.17
N ASP A 26 -31.81 -5.02 10.43
CA ASP A 26 -32.87 -4.66 11.40
C ASP A 26 -32.37 -4.75 12.85
N GLU A 27 -31.36 -5.58 13.13
CA GLU A 27 -30.87 -5.79 14.49
C GLU A 27 -29.60 -4.97 14.74
N LYS A 28 -29.50 -4.49 15.98
CA LYS A 28 -28.28 -3.83 16.45
C LYS A 28 -27.23 -4.86 16.84
N ILE A 29 -25.99 -4.61 16.44
CA ILE A 29 -24.88 -5.51 16.81
C ILE A 29 -24.35 -5.04 18.13
N GLY A 30 -24.36 -4.34 18.89
CA GLY A 30 -23.71 -3.96 20.14
C GLY A 30 -22.18 -3.94 20.06
N ASN A 31 -21.55 -3.24 20.98
CA ASN A 31 -20.11 -2.99 20.91
C ASN A 31 -19.24 -4.25 21.15
N ILE A 32 -19.72 -5.20 21.95
CA ILE A 32 -18.97 -6.43 22.23
C ILE A 32 -18.92 -7.31 20.98
N ALA A 33 -20.06 -7.51 20.33
CA ALA A 33 -20.15 -8.30 19.09
C ALA A 33 -19.41 -7.60 17.93
N ALA A 34 -19.51 -6.28 17.84
CA ALA A 34 -18.79 -5.51 16.84
C ALA A 34 -17.28 -5.61 17.05
N GLY A 35 -16.81 -5.58 18.31
CA GLY A 35 -15.41 -5.76 18.66
C GLY A 35 -14.91 -7.15 18.32
N ALA A 36 -15.72 -8.17 18.55
CA ALA A 36 -15.37 -9.55 18.18
C ALA A 36 -15.27 -9.73 16.67
N LEU A 37 -16.20 -9.14 15.92
CA LEU A 37 -16.18 -9.16 14.46
C LEU A 37 -14.92 -8.44 13.92
N LEU A 38 -14.59 -7.30 14.50
CA LEU A 38 -13.38 -6.56 14.12
C LEU A 38 -12.13 -7.42 14.35
N GLY A 39 -12.01 -8.06 15.52
CA GLY A 39 -10.88 -8.93 15.84
C GLY A 39 -10.76 -10.09 14.85
N PHE A 40 -11.87 -10.74 14.54
CA PHE A 40 -11.93 -11.80 13.53
C PHE A 40 -11.41 -11.29 12.18
N PHE A 41 -11.91 -10.15 11.73
CA PHE A 41 -11.52 -9.57 10.45
C PHE A 41 -10.03 -9.25 10.40
N VAL A 42 -9.50 -8.62 11.45
CA VAL A 42 -8.08 -8.26 11.52
C VAL A 42 -7.21 -9.51 11.48
N ASP A 43 -7.58 -10.56 12.21
CA ASP A 43 -6.76 -11.77 12.30
C ASP A 43 -6.90 -12.65 11.06
N GLU A 44 -8.08 -12.75 10.49
CA GLU A 44 -8.35 -13.66 9.37
C GLU A 44 -8.11 -13.04 8.01
N ILE A 45 -8.58 -11.82 7.80
CA ILE A 45 -8.56 -11.17 6.50
C ILE A 45 -7.49 -10.09 6.42
N GLY A 46 -7.20 -9.42 7.54
CA GLY A 46 -6.20 -8.37 7.60
C GLY A 46 -4.87 -8.72 6.95
N PRO A 47 -4.29 -9.91 7.21
CA PRO A 47 -3.02 -10.29 6.57
C PRO A 47 -3.09 -10.35 5.05
N VAL A 48 -4.23 -10.73 4.47
CA VAL A 48 -4.43 -10.74 3.02
C VAL A 48 -4.33 -9.32 2.46
N ILE A 49 -5.05 -8.38 3.08
CA ILE A 49 -5.04 -6.98 2.66
C ILE A 49 -3.64 -6.38 2.85
N TYR A 50 -3.01 -6.66 3.97
CA TYR A 50 -1.66 -6.20 4.27
C TYR A 50 -0.67 -6.69 3.22
N ASN A 51 -0.70 -7.96 2.88
CA ASN A 51 0.21 -8.55 1.90
C ASN A 51 0.00 -7.95 0.51
N MET A 52 -1.24 -7.67 0.13
CA MET A 52 -1.54 -7.00 -1.13
C MET A 52 -0.96 -5.59 -1.17
N ALA A 53 -1.08 -4.86 -0.06
CA ALA A 53 -0.51 -3.51 0.04
C ALA A 53 1.02 -3.54 -0.05
N VAL A 54 1.67 -4.49 0.63
CA VAL A 54 3.12 -4.66 0.57
C VAL A 54 3.57 -4.95 -0.86
N ALA A 55 2.87 -5.84 -1.57
CA ALA A 55 3.20 -6.19 -2.95
C ALA A 55 3.10 -4.96 -3.86
N GLU A 56 2.07 -4.13 -3.69
CA GLU A 56 1.92 -2.89 -4.45
C GLU A 56 3.06 -1.91 -4.18
N VAL A 57 3.44 -1.74 -2.92
CA VAL A 57 4.56 -0.86 -2.54
C VAL A 57 5.86 -1.36 -3.16
N GLN A 58 6.13 -2.67 -3.11
CA GLN A 58 7.32 -3.26 -3.72
C GLN A 58 7.37 -3.00 -5.22
N GLU A 59 6.26 -3.14 -5.91
CA GLU A 59 6.17 -2.87 -7.35
C GLU A 59 6.50 -1.41 -7.65
N ARG A 60 5.97 -0.48 -6.87
CA ARG A 60 6.23 0.96 -7.03
C ARG A 60 7.70 1.30 -6.77
N ILE A 61 8.31 0.67 -5.76
CA ILE A 61 9.74 0.88 -5.45
C ILE A 61 10.59 0.36 -6.61
N GLN A 62 10.29 -0.83 -7.15
CA GLN A 62 11.01 -1.39 -8.28
C GLN A 62 10.94 -0.47 -9.49
N THR A 63 9.76 0.07 -9.78
CA THR A 63 9.59 1.02 -10.88
C THR A 63 10.43 2.27 -10.69
N ARG A 64 10.48 2.82 -9.45
CA ARG A 64 11.29 4.01 -9.15
C ARG A 64 12.78 3.73 -9.27
N VAL A 65 13.23 2.54 -8.87
CA VAL A 65 14.63 2.13 -9.05
C VAL A 65 15.00 2.10 -10.53
N MET A 66 14.13 1.55 -11.37
CA MET A 66 14.35 1.52 -12.82
C MET A 66 14.38 2.92 -13.43
N GLU A 67 13.51 3.82 -12.97
CA GLU A 67 13.50 5.22 -13.42
C GLU A 67 14.80 5.94 -13.07
N ILE A 68 15.35 5.68 -11.90
CA ILE A 68 16.63 6.27 -11.47
C ILE A 68 17.74 5.83 -12.42
N ASP A 69 17.78 4.57 -12.82
CA ASP A 69 18.75 4.08 -13.79
C ASP A 69 18.68 4.87 -15.09
N LEU A 70 17.47 5.13 -15.60
CA LEU A 70 17.28 5.91 -16.80
C LEU A 70 17.73 7.37 -16.64
N GLU A 71 17.60 7.93 -15.45
CA GLU A 71 17.95 9.32 -15.16
C GLU A 71 19.48 9.52 -15.04
N VAL A 72 20.19 8.55 -14.46
CA VAL A 72 21.61 8.70 -14.11
C VAL A 72 22.55 7.87 -14.99
N ASN A 73 22.01 7.05 -15.86
CA ASN A 73 22.83 6.24 -16.75
C ASN A 73 23.49 7.14 -17.79
N GLU A 74 24.79 6.94 -18.00
CA GLU A 74 25.54 7.69 -19.00
C GLU A 74 25.94 6.76 -20.15
N ASP A 75 25.77 7.23 -21.37
CA ASP A 75 26.19 6.48 -22.54
C ASP A 75 27.72 6.45 -22.62
N PRO A 76 28.34 5.26 -22.65
CA PRO A 76 29.78 5.17 -22.76
C PRO A 76 30.26 5.50 -24.16
N PHE A 77 31.54 5.77 -24.29
CA PHE A 77 32.23 5.94 -25.57
C PHE A 77 31.67 7.05 -26.46
N GLN A 78 31.36 8.20 -25.87
CA GLN A 78 30.75 9.33 -26.61
C GLN A 78 31.79 10.26 -27.25
N TYR A 79 33.09 10.18 -26.89
CA TYR A 79 34.08 11.12 -27.34
C TYR A 79 34.21 11.13 -28.88
N TRP A 80 34.45 9.99 -29.48
CA TRP A 80 34.68 9.92 -30.93
C TRP A 80 33.41 10.20 -31.72
N ARG A 81 32.27 9.83 -31.18
CA ARG A 81 30.97 10.16 -31.80
C ARG A 81 30.79 11.66 -31.92
N ARG A 82 31.08 12.42 -30.86
CA ARG A 82 31.01 13.88 -30.86
C ARG A 82 32.04 14.49 -31.80
N TYR A 83 33.28 13.96 -31.77
CA TYR A 83 34.35 14.42 -32.65
C TYR A 83 33.95 14.28 -34.12
N ASP A 84 33.46 13.12 -34.52
CA ASP A 84 33.07 12.84 -35.90
C ASP A 84 31.92 13.74 -36.36
N GLN A 85 30.96 14.06 -35.48
CA GLN A 85 29.91 15.00 -35.79
C GLN A 85 30.42 16.42 -36.00
N MET A 86 31.31 16.87 -35.17
CA MET A 86 31.98 18.20 -35.33
C MET A 86 32.78 18.28 -36.60
N LYS A 87 33.46 17.21 -36.97
CA LYS A 87 34.26 17.16 -38.18
C LYS A 87 33.46 17.30 -39.48
N LYS A 88 32.19 16.92 -39.42
CA LYS A 88 31.27 17.05 -40.58
C LYS A 88 30.75 18.46 -40.80
N LEU A 89 30.91 19.31 -39.83
CA LEU A 89 30.58 20.73 -39.98
C LEU A 89 31.74 21.46 -40.65
#